data_d8d0b17d752a3596dabeecfd531b8411
#
_entry.id   d8d0b17d752a3596dabeecfd531b8411
#
_cell.length_a   1.000
_cell.length_b   1.000
_cell.length_c   1.000
_cell.angle_alpha   90.00
_cell.angle_beta   90.00
_cell.angle_gamma   90.00
#
_symmetry.space_group_name_H-M   'P 1'
#
loop_
_entity.id
_entity.type
_entity.pdbx_description
1 polymer ?
#
loop_
_entity_poly.entity_id
_entity_poly.type
_entity_poly.pdbx_seq_one_letter_code
_entity_poly.pdbx_strand_id
1 'polypeptide(L)'
;GDMVIVRKAGDVIPEILGPVADLRDGSEREFVMPSHCPSCGTELAPAKNGDVDLRCPNTRSCPAQLTERIAHIGSRGALDIEGLGDEAAGALTRPDAGRREALAALAAGRSLETERGRLGLPAGELDALHASQRVEAVEELLRQAGIAEQTPVLTGEATLFDLTEDDLREVFVWRPVSRRGAPTGDWRLSRFFWTKQSYDADGEVKKATAPGKNAIAMLSQLRDARTRPLWRILVALSVRHVGPTAARALAARFRSLEALCQADVSELAEVDGVGATIAESWVRWREVDWHREILSRWEAAGVRTQEETSDQQEEPARILEGLTIVVTGSLEGFTRDSAKEAIVLRGGKASGSVSKKTSFVVVGDKAGSKETKARELGLAILDEDGFVALLEGGPQTVS
;
A
#
# COMPACT_ATOMS: atom_id res chain seq x y z
N GLY A 1 1.04 6.79 29.36
CA GLY A 1 2.32 6.73 28.93
C GLY A 1 3.40 6.30 29.90
N ASP A 2 3.60 4.98 30.12
CA ASP A 2 4.74 4.52 30.89
C ASP A 2 6.09 4.81 30.21
N MET A 3 7.12 5.12 30.98
CA MET A 3 8.50 4.94 30.58
C MET A 3 8.80 3.44 30.52
N VAL A 4 9.37 2.95 29.44
CA VAL A 4 9.60 1.51 29.23
C VAL A 4 11.07 1.18 29.02
N ILE A 5 11.48 -0.01 29.46
CA ILE A 5 12.79 -0.58 29.18
C ILE A 5 12.70 -1.26 27.81
N VAL A 6 13.57 -0.84 26.88
CA VAL A 6 13.64 -1.40 25.53
C VAL A 6 15.00 -2.07 25.33
N ARG A 7 15.01 -3.29 24.80
CA ARG A 7 16.23 -3.94 24.32
C ARG A 7 16.17 -4.18 22.81
N LYS A 8 17.31 -4.29 22.20
CA LYS A 8 17.46 -4.72 20.82
C LYS A 8 17.36 -6.25 20.78
N ALA A 9 16.28 -6.79 20.20
CA ALA A 9 16.12 -8.22 20.01
C ALA A 9 16.67 -8.60 18.62
N GLY A 10 17.65 -9.49 18.58
CA GLY A 10 18.35 -9.82 17.35
C GLY A 10 19.08 -8.60 16.76
N ASP A 11 19.06 -8.47 15.41
CA ASP A 11 19.83 -7.43 14.73
C ASP A 11 19.16 -6.05 14.71
N VAL A 12 17.84 -5.96 14.75
CA VAL A 12 17.15 -4.68 14.51
C VAL A 12 15.88 -4.45 15.35
N ILE A 13 15.15 -5.49 15.74
CA ILE A 13 13.80 -5.32 16.30
C ILE A 13 13.85 -4.88 17.78
N PRO A 14 13.25 -3.73 18.16
CA PRO A 14 13.13 -3.34 19.56
C PRO A 14 12.10 -4.24 20.27
N GLU A 15 12.45 -4.71 21.46
CA GLU A 15 11.57 -5.47 22.35
C GLU A 15 11.37 -4.70 23.66
N ILE A 16 10.11 -4.50 24.05
CA ILE A 16 9.77 -3.88 25.34
C ILE A 16 9.82 -4.95 26.42
N LEU A 17 10.67 -4.76 27.41
CA LEU A 17 10.83 -5.69 28.56
C LEU A 17 9.80 -5.43 29.66
N GLY A 18 9.38 -4.18 29.83
CA GLY A 18 8.43 -3.78 30.86
C GLY A 18 8.46 -2.30 31.17
N PRO A 19 7.55 -1.82 32.03
CA PRO A 19 7.53 -0.44 32.50
C PRO A 19 8.61 -0.20 33.56
N VAL A 20 9.08 1.03 33.68
CA VAL A 20 9.90 1.53 34.80
C VAL A 20 8.93 2.09 35.82
N ALA A 21 8.45 1.21 36.71
CA ALA A 21 7.39 1.56 37.67
C ALA A 21 7.73 2.75 38.57
N ASP A 22 9.01 2.89 38.97
CA ASP A 22 9.51 3.98 39.81
C ASP A 22 9.45 5.37 39.16
N LEU A 23 9.24 5.44 37.83
CA LEU A 23 9.11 6.70 37.08
C LEU A 23 7.65 7.07 36.81
N ARG A 24 6.69 6.30 37.32
CA ARG A 24 5.27 6.63 37.20
C ARG A 24 4.93 7.84 38.06
N ASP A 25 4.20 8.79 37.48
CA ASP A 25 3.75 10.01 38.15
C ASP A 25 2.24 10.03 38.44
N GLY A 26 1.53 8.95 38.08
CA GLY A 26 0.09 8.81 38.24
C GLY A 26 -0.72 9.35 37.04
N SER A 27 -0.07 9.86 35.98
CA SER A 27 -0.73 10.27 34.75
C SER A 27 -0.98 9.11 33.79
N GLU A 28 -0.41 7.95 34.06
CA GLU A 28 -0.55 6.76 33.26
C GLU A 28 -2.00 6.24 33.27
N ARG A 29 -2.46 5.82 32.11
CA ARG A 29 -3.79 5.25 31.94
C ARG A 29 -3.69 3.82 31.43
N GLU A 30 -4.54 2.96 31.97
CA GLU A 30 -4.71 1.62 31.44
C GLU A 30 -5.16 1.69 29.97
N PHE A 31 -4.54 0.87 29.13
CA PHE A 31 -4.96 0.74 27.75
C PHE A 31 -6.21 -0.13 27.68
N VAL A 32 -7.30 0.45 27.20
CA VAL A 32 -8.54 -0.27 26.93
C VAL A 32 -8.61 -0.53 25.42
N MET A 33 -8.67 -1.83 25.07
CA MET A 33 -8.78 -2.23 23.65
C MET A 33 -10.10 -1.70 23.08
N PRO A 34 -10.06 -1.04 21.92
CA PRO A 34 -11.30 -0.62 21.25
C PRO A 34 -12.21 -1.81 20.95
N SER A 35 -13.49 -1.69 21.23
CA SER A 35 -14.50 -2.69 20.86
C SER A 35 -15.07 -2.47 19.46
N HIS A 36 -14.88 -1.27 18.89
CA HIS A 36 -15.36 -0.89 17.57
C HIS A 36 -14.22 -0.39 16.67
N CYS A 37 -14.36 -0.61 15.39
CA CYS A 37 -13.41 -0.14 14.39
C CYS A 37 -13.34 1.40 14.40
N PRO A 38 -12.17 2.01 14.58
CA PRO A 38 -12.04 3.47 14.63
C PRO A 38 -12.34 4.15 13.28
N SER A 39 -12.35 3.39 12.18
CA SER A 39 -12.60 3.91 10.84
C SER A 39 -14.07 3.84 10.42
N CYS A 40 -14.77 2.74 10.73
CA CYS A 40 -16.15 2.53 10.25
C CYS A 40 -17.17 2.25 11.36
N GLY A 41 -16.75 2.23 12.63
CA GLY A 41 -17.66 2.00 13.78
C GLY A 41 -18.17 0.56 13.92
N THR A 42 -17.82 -0.38 13.03
CA THR A 42 -18.25 -1.77 13.11
C THR A 42 -17.62 -2.44 14.33
N GLU A 43 -18.37 -3.25 15.06
CA GLU A 43 -17.88 -4.03 16.18
C GLU A 43 -16.73 -4.95 15.75
N LEU A 44 -15.64 -4.95 16.53
CA LEU A 44 -14.47 -5.78 16.25
C LEU A 44 -14.73 -7.21 16.72
N ALA A 45 -14.28 -8.18 15.94
CA ALA A 45 -14.43 -9.59 16.23
C ALA A 45 -13.14 -10.38 15.93
N PRO A 46 -12.91 -11.51 16.61
CA PRO A 46 -11.85 -12.44 16.20
C PRO A 46 -12.18 -13.06 14.85
N ALA A 47 -11.17 -13.28 14.01
CA ALA A 47 -11.38 -13.89 12.68
C ALA A 47 -11.85 -15.35 12.77
N LYS A 48 -11.51 -16.06 13.84
CA LYS A 48 -11.94 -17.42 14.19
C LYS A 48 -11.98 -17.57 15.71
N ASN A 49 -12.73 -18.58 16.17
CA ASN A 49 -12.78 -18.89 17.60
C ASN A 49 -11.39 -19.17 18.16
N GLY A 50 -11.05 -18.50 19.26
CA GLY A 50 -9.76 -18.60 19.92
C GLY A 50 -8.67 -17.66 19.42
N ASP A 51 -8.92 -16.85 18.39
CA ASP A 51 -8.01 -15.76 18.04
C ASP A 51 -8.00 -14.68 19.14
N VAL A 52 -6.81 -14.24 19.47
CA VAL A 52 -6.58 -13.11 20.40
C VAL A 52 -6.74 -11.77 19.67
N ASP A 53 -6.44 -11.76 18.38
CA ASP A 53 -6.51 -10.57 17.53
C ASP A 53 -7.94 -10.21 17.19
N LEU A 54 -8.35 -8.99 17.55
CA LEU A 54 -9.62 -8.42 17.11
C LEU A 54 -9.45 -7.69 15.76
N ARG A 55 -10.37 -7.92 14.84
CA ARG A 55 -10.35 -7.35 13.50
C ARG A 55 -11.70 -6.78 13.13
N CYS A 56 -11.72 -5.81 12.23
CA CYS A 56 -12.94 -5.28 11.67
C CYS A 56 -13.50 -6.28 10.63
N PRO A 57 -14.69 -6.87 10.84
CA PRO A 57 -15.30 -7.81 9.89
C PRO A 57 -15.91 -7.14 8.65
N ASN A 58 -16.04 -5.80 8.65
CA ASN A 58 -16.53 -5.06 7.49
C ASN A 58 -15.47 -4.98 6.39
N THR A 59 -15.25 -6.08 5.68
CA THR A 59 -14.24 -6.15 4.62
C THR A 59 -14.63 -5.37 3.37
N ARG A 60 -15.94 -5.21 3.08
CA ARG A 60 -16.40 -4.54 1.86
C ARG A 60 -16.25 -3.02 1.94
N SER A 61 -16.81 -2.39 2.98
CA SER A 61 -17.02 -0.94 3.02
C SER A 61 -16.25 -0.22 4.13
N CYS A 62 -15.37 -0.89 4.88
CA CYS A 62 -14.49 -0.19 5.83
C CYS A 62 -13.49 0.67 5.07
N PRO A 63 -13.53 2.02 5.25
CA PRO A 63 -12.67 2.91 4.45
C PRO A 63 -11.18 2.66 4.68
N ALA A 64 -10.76 2.32 5.90
CA ALA A 64 -9.36 1.99 6.18
C ALA A 64 -8.91 0.73 5.43
N GLN A 65 -9.73 -0.34 5.44
CA GLN A 65 -9.39 -1.56 4.72
C GLN A 65 -9.35 -1.33 3.20
N LEU A 66 -10.28 -0.54 2.67
CA LEU A 66 -10.28 -0.17 1.25
C LEU A 66 -9.00 0.60 0.88
N THR A 67 -8.59 1.57 1.72
CA THR A 67 -7.33 2.30 1.51
C THR A 67 -6.13 1.35 1.38
N GLU A 68 -6.01 0.40 2.31
CA GLU A 68 -4.92 -0.59 2.30
C GLU A 68 -4.96 -1.49 1.06
N ARG A 69 -6.15 -1.92 0.62
CA ARG A 69 -6.28 -2.74 -0.60
C ARG A 69 -5.93 -1.95 -1.86
N ILE A 70 -6.34 -0.68 -1.98
CA ILE A 70 -5.96 0.19 -3.10
C ILE A 70 -4.44 0.44 -3.10
N ALA A 71 -3.83 0.73 -1.95
CA ALA A 71 -2.39 0.88 -1.82
C ALA A 71 -1.63 -0.41 -2.18
N HIS A 72 -2.16 -1.57 -1.74
CA HIS A 72 -1.60 -2.87 -2.10
C HIS A 72 -1.64 -3.12 -3.62
N ILE A 73 -2.74 -2.81 -4.29
CA ILE A 73 -2.85 -2.91 -5.76
C ILE A 73 -1.74 -2.09 -6.43
N GLY A 74 -1.47 -0.87 -5.95
CA GLY A 74 -0.40 -0.01 -6.44
C GLY A 74 1.01 -0.47 -6.10
N SER A 75 1.17 -1.39 -5.15
CA SER A 75 2.48 -1.79 -4.64
C SER A 75 3.34 -2.51 -5.68
N ARG A 76 4.68 -2.48 -5.48
CA ARG A 76 5.66 -3.17 -6.33
C ARG A 76 5.43 -4.68 -6.42
N GLY A 77 4.89 -5.27 -5.34
CA GLY A 77 4.58 -6.70 -5.29
C GLY A 77 3.36 -7.10 -6.11
N ALA A 78 2.47 -6.15 -6.40
CA ALA A 78 1.27 -6.34 -7.21
C ALA A 78 1.42 -5.69 -8.59
N LEU A 79 0.74 -4.58 -8.87
CA LEU A 79 0.73 -3.98 -10.21
C LEU A 79 1.83 -2.95 -10.46
N ASP A 80 2.55 -2.51 -9.40
CA ASP A 80 3.65 -1.55 -9.47
C ASP A 80 3.24 -0.25 -10.16
N ILE A 81 2.29 0.45 -9.55
CA ILE A 81 1.74 1.71 -10.05
C ILE A 81 2.36 2.85 -9.25
N GLU A 82 3.33 3.54 -9.84
CA GLU A 82 3.96 4.69 -9.22
C GLU A 82 2.94 5.80 -8.93
N GLY A 83 2.99 6.35 -7.73
CA GLY A 83 2.06 7.38 -7.29
C GLY A 83 0.77 6.85 -6.65
N LEU A 84 0.49 5.55 -6.69
CA LEU A 84 -0.63 4.90 -6.01
C LEU A 84 -0.18 4.20 -4.72
N GLY A 85 0.47 4.94 -3.82
CA GLY A 85 0.79 4.49 -2.47
C GLY A 85 -0.25 4.90 -1.43
N ASP A 86 0.09 4.74 -0.13
CA ASP A 86 -0.82 4.96 1.01
C ASP A 86 -1.48 6.34 1.00
N GLU A 87 -0.72 7.41 0.69
CA GLU A 87 -1.27 8.77 0.65
C GLU A 87 -2.28 8.97 -0.48
N ALA A 88 -1.99 8.46 -1.68
CA ALA A 88 -2.90 8.57 -2.82
C ALA A 88 -4.13 7.69 -2.62
N ALA A 89 -3.96 6.46 -2.14
CA ALA A 89 -5.06 5.59 -1.78
C ALA A 89 -5.95 6.23 -0.72
N GLY A 90 -5.35 6.86 0.31
CA GLY A 90 -6.07 7.62 1.33
C GLY A 90 -6.84 8.80 0.75
N ALA A 91 -6.24 9.57 -0.16
CA ALA A 91 -6.90 10.70 -0.82
C ALA A 91 -8.10 10.26 -1.68
N LEU A 92 -8.01 9.10 -2.34
CA LEU A 92 -9.08 8.56 -3.17
C LEU A 92 -10.24 7.95 -2.37
N THR A 93 -9.95 7.34 -1.22
CA THR A 93 -10.93 6.56 -0.44
C THR A 93 -11.42 7.28 0.82
N ARG A 94 -10.65 8.23 1.35
CA ARG A 94 -10.94 8.97 2.59
C ARG A 94 -10.43 10.40 2.50
N PRO A 95 -10.88 11.23 1.54
CA PRO A 95 -10.38 12.59 1.34
C PRO A 95 -10.54 13.46 2.59
N ASP A 96 -11.58 13.23 3.39
CA ASP A 96 -11.83 13.94 4.64
C ASP A 96 -11.15 13.33 5.89
N ALA A 97 -10.16 12.42 5.69
CA ALA A 97 -9.33 12.00 6.81
C ALA A 97 -8.60 13.24 7.41
N GLY A 98 -8.76 13.42 8.74
CA GLY A 98 -8.23 14.59 9.44
C GLY A 98 -9.20 15.80 9.51
N ARG A 99 -10.34 15.79 8.81
CA ARG A 99 -11.34 16.88 8.88
C ARG A 99 -11.82 17.11 10.31
N ARG A 100 -12.15 16.06 11.05
CA ARG A 100 -12.62 16.17 12.44
C ARG A 100 -11.58 16.82 13.35
N GLU A 101 -10.32 16.43 13.23
CA GLU A 101 -9.22 17.00 13.98
C GLU A 101 -8.96 18.48 13.60
N ALA A 102 -9.10 18.80 12.31
CA ALA A 102 -9.01 20.18 11.82
C ALA A 102 -10.15 21.05 12.36
N LEU A 103 -11.39 20.57 12.39
CA LEU A 103 -12.54 21.25 13.01
C LEU A 103 -12.31 21.52 14.49
N ALA A 104 -11.82 20.52 15.24
CA ALA A 104 -11.48 20.69 16.64
C ALA A 104 -10.37 21.72 16.85
N ALA A 105 -9.37 21.76 15.99
CA ALA A 105 -8.30 22.75 16.03
C ALA A 105 -8.83 24.17 15.75
N LEU A 106 -9.69 24.34 14.74
CA LEU A 106 -10.35 25.62 14.44
C LEU A 106 -11.21 26.11 15.60
N ALA A 107 -11.98 25.21 16.23
CA ALA A 107 -12.77 25.52 17.43
C ALA A 107 -11.89 25.87 18.65
N ALA A 108 -10.62 25.47 18.64
CA ALA A 108 -9.61 25.86 19.63
C ALA A 108 -8.81 27.11 19.22
N GLY A 109 -9.26 27.89 18.23
CA GLY A 109 -8.62 29.11 17.79
C GLY A 109 -7.43 28.95 16.86
N ARG A 110 -7.26 27.75 16.28
CA ARG A 110 -6.28 27.52 15.21
C ARG A 110 -6.85 27.89 13.86
N SER A 111 -6.03 27.87 12.82
CA SER A 111 -6.44 28.30 11.49
C SER A 111 -6.33 27.19 10.46
N LEU A 112 -7.08 27.33 9.38
CA LEU A 112 -7.04 26.53 8.19
C LEU A 112 -6.43 27.32 7.03
N GLU A 113 -5.30 26.85 6.51
CA GLU A 113 -4.72 27.36 5.27
C GLU A 113 -5.44 26.73 4.07
N THR A 114 -5.95 27.54 3.15
CA THR A 114 -6.63 27.12 1.93
C THR A 114 -6.00 27.75 0.69
N GLU A 115 -6.45 27.39 -0.50
CA GLU A 115 -6.01 28.03 -1.76
C GLU A 115 -6.42 29.50 -1.81
N ARG A 116 -7.54 29.88 -1.19
CA ARG A 116 -8.07 31.24 -1.16
C ARG A 116 -7.56 32.09 -0.01
N GLY A 117 -6.80 31.51 0.90
CA GLY A 117 -6.24 32.20 2.05
C GLY A 117 -6.39 31.45 3.36
N ARG A 118 -6.29 32.15 4.44
CA ARG A 118 -6.36 31.60 5.80
C ARG A 118 -7.74 31.83 6.40
N LEU A 119 -8.34 30.78 6.91
CA LEU A 119 -9.61 30.76 7.61
C LEU A 119 -9.40 30.54 9.11
N GLY A 120 -10.22 31.15 9.94
CA GLY A 120 -10.23 30.96 11.39
C GLY A 120 -11.29 31.85 12.02
N LEU A 121 -11.79 31.47 13.17
CA LEU A 121 -12.70 32.30 13.95
C LEU A 121 -11.92 33.40 14.69
N PRO A 122 -12.42 34.62 14.74
CA PRO A 122 -11.82 35.70 15.54
C PRO A 122 -11.77 35.31 17.04
N ALA A 123 -10.68 35.61 17.72
CA ALA A 123 -10.50 35.25 19.13
C ALA A 123 -11.65 35.75 20.03
N GLY A 124 -12.14 36.97 19.80
CA GLY A 124 -13.25 37.53 20.58
C GLY A 124 -14.59 36.80 20.38
N GLU A 125 -14.81 36.18 19.23
CA GLU A 125 -16.01 35.36 19.00
C GLU A 125 -15.88 34.01 19.72
N LEU A 126 -14.70 33.38 19.69
CA LEU A 126 -14.44 32.13 20.38
C LEU A 126 -14.65 32.21 21.89
N ASP A 127 -14.23 33.32 22.51
CA ASP A 127 -14.35 33.50 23.95
C ASP A 127 -15.80 33.64 24.42
N ALA A 128 -16.70 34.09 23.53
CA ALA A 128 -18.14 34.25 23.81
C ALA A 128 -18.93 32.91 23.64
N LEU A 129 -18.35 31.87 23.03
CA LEU A 129 -19.04 30.64 22.68
C LEU A 129 -18.70 29.46 23.61
N HIS A 130 -19.71 28.65 23.96
CA HIS A 130 -19.50 27.35 24.58
C HIS A 130 -18.92 26.33 23.56
N ALA A 131 -18.32 25.25 24.05
CA ALA A 131 -17.61 24.29 23.21
C ALA A 131 -18.44 23.73 22.03
N SER A 132 -19.72 23.40 22.26
CA SER A 132 -20.62 22.93 21.20
C SER A 132 -20.90 24.00 20.15
N GLN A 133 -21.13 25.26 20.59
CA GLN A 133 -21.37 26.39 19.69
C GLN A 133 -20.14 26.74 18.85
N ARG A 134 -18.93 26.51 19.36
CA ARG A 134 -17.69 26.68 18.59
C ARG A 134 -17.60 25.75 17.41
N VAL A 135 -18.01 24.49 17.58
CA VAL A 135 -18.03 23.50 16.49
C VAL A 135 -19.03 23.92 15.42
N GLU A 136 -20.24 24.32 15.81
CA GLU A 136 -21.26 24.81 14.87
C GLU A 136 -20.81 26.06 14.12
N ALA A 137 -20.15 27.01 14.80
CA ALA A 137 -19.61 28.20 14.17
C ALA A 137 -18.49 27.90 13.17
N VAL A 138 -17.64 26.91 13.46
CA VAL A 138 -16.61 26.43 12.51
C VAL A 138 -17.24 25.76 11.30
N GLU A 139 -18.25 24.93 11.47
CA GLU A 139 -18.95 24.31 10.36
C GLU A 139 -19.63 25.34 9.45
N GLU A 140 -20.24 26.35 10.05
CA GLU A 140 -20.82 27.49 9.32
C GLU A 140 -19.74 28.27 8.54
N LEU A 141 -18.59 28.54 9.17
CA LEU A 141 -17.45 29.21 8.52
C LEU A 141 -16.98 28.41 7.28
N LEU A 142 -16.86 27.09 7.40
CA LEU A 142 -16.45 26.25 6.28
C LEU A 142 -17.52 26.23 5.18
N ARG A 143 -18.79 26.18 5.54
CA ARG A 143 -19.90 26.22 4.58
C ARG A 143 -19.92 27.55 3.80
N GLN A 144 -19.72 28.70 4.48
CA GLN A 144 -19.59 29.99 3.84
C GLN A 144 -18.37 30.11 2.92
N ALA A 145 -17.28 29.41 3.27
CA ALA A 145 -16.09 29.31 2.43
C ALA A 145 -16.22 28.31 1.27
N GLY A 146 -17.38 27.63 1.16
CA GLY A 146 -17.62 26.61 0.13
C GLY A 146 -16.86 25.29 0.36
N ILE A 147 -16.47 25.00 1.61
CA ILE A 147 -15.75 23.78 1.98
C ILE A 147 -16.76 22.79 2.57
N ALA A 148 -17.24 21.89 1.75
CA ALA A 148 -18.15 20.81 2.13
C ALA A 148 -17.40 19.51 2.44
N GLU A 149 -18.12 18.52 2.98
CA GLU A 149 -17.62 17.14 3.03
C GLU A 149 -17.45 16.57 1.63
N GLN A 150 -16.36 15.84 1.43
CA GLN A 150 -16.03 15.27 0.15
C GLN A 150 -16.54 13.83 0.04
N THR A 151 -17.12 13.50 -1.10
CA THR A 151 -17.42 12.12 -1.45
C THR A 151 -16.14 11.42 -1.90
N PRO A 152 -15.79 10.24 -1.37
CA PRO A 152 -14.67 9.46 -1.86
C PRO A 152 -14.78 9.19 -3.37
N VAL A 153 -13.68 9.30 -4.08
CA VAL A 153 -13.61 8.96 -5.52
C VAL A 153 -13.73 7.46 -5.70
N LEU A 154 -13.09 6.69 -4.82
CA LEU A 154 -13.17 5.23 -4.81
C LEU A 154 -13.93 4.75 -3.57
N THR A 155 -15.03 4.03 -3.79
CA THR A 155 -15.80 3.32 -2.76
C THR A 155 -15.57 1.80 -2.81
N GLY A 156 -14.74 1.32 -3.73
CA GLY A 156 -14.34 -0.06 -3.94
C GLY A 156 -13.24 -0.15 -4.99
N GLU A 157 -12.66 -1.32 -5.13
CA GLU A 157 -11.58 -1.60 -6.10
C GLU A 157 -12.09 -1.70 -7.54
N ALA A 158 -13.38 -1.98 -7.71
CA ALA A 158 -13.98 -2.27 -9.01
C ALA A 158 -13.79 -1.15 -10.04
N THR A 159 -13.83 0.11 -9.59
CA THR A 159 -13.74 1.29 -10.45
C THR A 159 -12.34 1.89 -10.53
N LEU A 160 -11.32 1.23 -9.98
CA LEU A 160 -9.95 1.75 -9.95
C LEU A 160 -9.42 2.06 -11.37
N PHE A 161 -9.66 1.16 -12.31
CA PHE A 161 -9.19 1.33 -13.69
C PHE A 161 -10.06 2.28 -14.54
N ASP A 162 -11.20 2.72 -14.00
CA ASP A 162 -12.05 3.72 -14.66
C ASP A 162 -11.63 5.16 -14.33
N LEU A 163 -10.68 5.36 -13.40
CA LEU A 163 -10.22 6.67 -12.97
C LEU A 163 -9.75 7.54 -14.14
N THR A 164 -10.25 8.76 -14.17
CA THR A 164 -9.92 9.80 -15.13
C THR A 164 -9.22 10.98 -14.46
N GLU A 165 -8.69 11.88 -15.25
CA GLU A 165 -8.09 13.12 -14.77
C GLU A 165 -9.12 14.03 -14.09
N ASP A 166 -10.36 14.05 -14.57
CA ASP A 166 -11.43 14.86 -14.00
C ASP A 166 -11.86 14.39 -12.62
N ASP A 167 -11.86 13.06 -12.37
CA ASP A 167 -12.16 12.49 -11.04
C ASP A 167 -11.16 12.94 -9.96
N LEU A 168 -9.94 13.25 -10.37
CA LEU A 168 -8.86 13.65 -9.47
C LEU A 168 -8.80 15.16 -9.21
N ARG A 169 -9.55 15.98 -9.97
CA ARG A 169 -9.44 17.44 -9.96
C ARG A 169 -9.79 18.07 -8.61
N GLU A 170 -10.89 17.64 -8.02
CA GLU A 170 -11.46 18.24 -6.81
C GLU A 170 -11.19 17.38 -5.56
N VAL A 171 -10.14 16.55 -5.57
CA VAL A 171 -9.71 15.79 -4.39
C VAL A 171 -8.83 16.67 -3.52
N PHE A 172 -9.33 17.04 -2.34
CA PHE A 172 -8.60 17.78 -1.32
C PHE A 172 -8.27 16.89 -0.14
N VAL A 173 -7.16 17.21 0.53
CA VAL A 173 -6.74 16.50 1.74
C VAL A 173 -6.46 17.48 2.88
N TRP A 174 -6.79 17.05 4.09
CA TRP A 174 -6.56 17.77 5.32
C TRP A 174 -5.21 17.34 5.90
N ARG A 175 -4.32 18.31 6.14
CA ARG A 175 -2.99 18.04 6.68
C ARG A 175 -2.65 18.98 7.83
N PRO A 176 -2.05 18.48 8.94
CA PRO A 176 -1.51 19.35 9.98
C PRO A 176 -0.31 20.13 9.43
N VAL A 177 -0.20 21.39 9.83
CA VAL A 177 0.90 22.27 9.46
C VAL A 177 2.04 22.14 10.45
N SER A 178 3.24 21.86 9.94
CA SER A 178 4.48 21.87 10.73
C SER A 178 5.41 22.96 10.22
N ARG A 179 6.11 23.63 11.12
CA ARG A 179 7.17 24.61 10.80
C ARG A 179 8.46 24.21 11.51
N ARG A 180 9.53 24.07 10.77
CA ARG A 180 10.84 23.62 11.28
C ARG A 180 10.76 22.31 12.08
N GLY A 181 9.91 21.37 11.63
CA GLY A 181 9.72 20.07 12.27
C GLY A 181 8.77 20.05 13.48
N ALA A 182 8.29 21.21 13.97
CA ALA A 182 7.35 21.28 15.08
C ALA A 182 5.91 21.53 14.57
N PRO A 183 4.89 20.83 15.12
CA PRO A 183 3.49 21.06 14.77
C PRO A 183 3.06 22.45 15.26
N THR A 184 2.37 23.21 14.40
CA THR A 184 1.84 24.55 14.76
C THR A 184 0.46 24.46 15.39
N GLY A 185 -0.23 23.35 15.23
CA GLY A 185 -1.65 23.19 15.55
C GLY A 185 -2.60 23.69 14.45
N ASP A 186 -2.09 24.42 13.46
CA ASP A 186 -2.86 24.83 12.28
C ASP A 186 -3.02 23.67 11.30
N TRP A 187 -4.01 23.78 10.42
CA TRP A 187 -4.30 22.79 9.40
C TRP A 187 -4.24 23.41 8.00
N ARG A 188 -4.10 22.55 7.00
CA ARG A 188 -4.14 22.94 5.59
C ARG A 188 -5.08 22.03 4.83
N LEU A 189 -5.94 22.62 4.00
CA LEU A 189 -6.76 21.97 3.00
C LEU A 189 -6.17 22.30 1.63
N SER A 190 -5.71 21.28 0.91
CA SER A 190 -5.06 21.46 -0.39
C SER A 190 -5.41 20.35 -1.35
N ARG A 191 -5.42 20.65 -2.65
CA ARG A 191 -5.52 19.65 -3.71
C ARG A 191 -4.43 18.61 -3.56
N PHE A 192 -4.77 17.34 -3.79
CA PHE A 192 -3.80 16.25 -3.70
C PHE A 192 -3.17 15.94 -5.06
N PHE A 193 -3.99 15.75 -6.07
CA PHE A 193 -3.57 15.31 -7.40
C PHE A 193 -3.31 16.47 -8.37
N TRP A 194 -3.81 17.66 -8.06
CA TRP A 194 -3.69 18.84 -8.90
C TRP A 194 -2.85 19.92 -8.24
N THR A 195 -2.27 20.78 -9.07
CA THR A 195 -1.48 21.93 -8.59
C THR A 195 -2.38 22.96 -7.93
N LYS A 196 -1.83 23.69 -6.97
CA LYS A 196 -2.55 24.77 -6.30
C LYS A 196 -2.98 25.83 -7.31
N GLN A 197 -4.25 26.22 -7.24
CA GLN A 197 -4.75 27.40 -7.91
C GLN A 197 -4.31 28.66 -7.15
N SER A 198 -3.96 29.73 -7.86
CA SER A 198 -3.65 31.02 -7.23
C SER A 198 -4.56 32.10 -7.74
N TYR A 199 -4.83 33.08 -6.88
CA TYR A 199 -5.73 34.20 -7.13
C TYR A 199 -4.94 35.48 -7.03
N ASP A 200 -5.39 36.54 -7.69
CA ASP A 200 -4.89 37.91 -7.54
C ASP A 200 -5.57 38.64 -6.36
N ALA A 201 -5.29 39.95 -6.23
CA ALA A 201 -5.84 40.77 -5.15
C ALA A 201 -7.38 40.96 -5.28
N ASP A 202 -7.91 40.87 -6.48
CA ASP A 202 -9.32 41.04 -6.80
C ASP A 202 -10.10 39.71 -6.68
N GLY A 203 -9.39 38.60 -6.39
CA GLY A 203 -9.96 37.25 -6.26
C GLY A 203 -10.13 36.49 -7.58
N GLU A 204 -9.62 37.05 -8.69
CA GLU A 204 -9.62 36.40 -9.98
C GLU A 204 -8.49 35.36 -10.09
N VAL A 205 -8.69 34.36 -10.95
CA VAL A 205 -7.72 33.28 -11.11
C VAL A 205 -6.47 33.78 -11.81
N LYS A 206 -5.39 33.99 -11.05
CA LYS A 206 -4.07 34.38 -11.58
C LYS A 206 -3.36 33.21 -12.26
N LYS A 207 -3.45 32.01 -11.66
CA LYS A 207 -2.90 30.77 -12.21
C LYS A 207 -3.91 29.67 -12.04
N ALA A 208 -4.37 29.09 -13.13
CA ALA A 208 -5.27 27.97 -13.13
C ALA A 208 -4.58 26.72 -12.55
N THR A 209 -5.36 25.88 -11.89
CA THR A 209 -4.92 24.54 -11.48
C THR A 209 -4.66 23.66 -12.71
N ALA A 210 -3.74 22.74 -12.58
CA ALA A 210 -3.40 21.74 -13.60
C ALA A 210 -3.07 20.39 -12.93
N PRO A 211 -3.17 19.27 -13.67
CA PRO A 211 -2.78 17.96 -13.15
C PRO A 211 -1.34 17.97 -12.63
N GLY A 212 -1.13 17.42 -11.46
CA GLY A 212 0.19 17.24 -10.90
C GLY A 212 0.98 16.15 -11.62
N LYS A 213 2.30 16.23 -11.65
CA LYS A 213 3.15 15.22 -12.31
C LYS A 213 2.87 13.80 -11.83
N ASN A 214 2.69 13.63 -10.50
CA ASN A 214 2.41 12.32 -9.90
C ASN A 214 1.03 11.77 -10.33
N ALA A 215 0.02 12.64 -10.50
CA ALA A 215 -1.29 12.21 -10.98
C ALA A 215 -1.24 11.75 -12.44
N ILE A 216 -0.51 12.49 -13.28
CA ILE A 216 -0.30 12.12 -14.69
C ILE A 216 0.44 10.77 -14.79
N ALA A 217 1.52 10.59 -14.02
CA ALA A 217 2.27 9.34 -13.97
C ALA A 217 1.40 8.19 -13.47
N MET A 218 0.66 8.37 -12.38
CA MET A 218 -0.24 7.37 -11.82
C MET A 218 -1.30 6.91 -12.83
N LEU A 219 -1.98 7.83 -13.52
CA LEU A 219 -2.98 7.51 -14.52
C LEU A 219 -2.36 6.83 -15.76
N SER A 220 -1.14 7.20 -16.14
CA SER A 220 -0.42 6.50 -17.20
C SER A 220 -0.12 5.06 -16.81
N GLN A 221 0.42 4.86 -15.60
CA GLN A 221 0.77 3.53 -15.12
C GLN A 221 -0.46 2.66 -14.81
N LEU A 222 -1.60 3.25 -14.43
CA LEU A 222 -2.87 2.52 -14.36
C LEU A 222 -3.29 1.94 -15.71
N ARG A 223 -3.08 2.69 -16.80
CA ARG A 223 -3.32 2.16 -18.15
C ARG A 223 -2.39 1.02 -18.50
N ASP A 224 -1.09 1.19 -18.22
CA ASP A 224 -0.07 0.17 -18.48
C ASP A 224 -0.28 -1.08 -17.62
N ALA A 225 -0.76 -0.90 -16.38
CA ALA A 225 -1.04 -1.98 -15.43
C ALA A 225 -2.12 -2.96 -15.93
N ARG A 226 -3.00 -2.53 -16.85
CA ARG A 226 -4.00 -3.41 -17.48
C ARG A 226 -3.37 -4.57 -18.26
N THR A 227 -2.15 -4.40 -18.76
CA THR A 227 -1.43 -5.41 -19.53
C THR A 227 -0.45 -6.26 -18.69
N ARG A 228 -0.43 -6.09 -17.38
CA ARG A 228 0.42 -6.89 -16.50
C ARG A 228 0.05 -8.38 -16.59
N PRO A 229 1.02 -9.29 -16.38
CA PRO A 229 0.78 -10.74 -16.36
C PRO A 229 -0.33 -11.14 -15.37
N LEU A 230 -1.09 -12.18 -15.69
CA LEU A 230 -2.23 -12.65 -14.88
C LEU A 230 -1.86 -12.87 -13.41
N TRP A 231 -0.68 -13.42 -13.13
CA TRP A 231 -0.25 -13.64 -11.74
C TRP A 231 -0.17 -12.35 -10.92
N ARG A 232 0.20 -11.19 -11.52
CA ARG A 232 0.20 -9.89 -10.84
C ARG A 232 -1.22 -9.42 -10.54
N ILE A 233 -2.14 -9.66 -11.47
CA ILE A 233 -3.57 -9.39 -11.26
C ILE A 233 -4.07 -10.21 -10.07
N LEU A 234 -3.74 -11.52 -9.99
CA LEU A 234 -4.12 -12.37 -8.87
C LEU A 234 -3.57 -11.87 -7.52
N VAL A 235 -2.33 -11.41 -7.48
CA VAL A 235 -1.75 -10.79 -6.27
C VAL A 235 -2.49 -9.51 -5.90
N ALA A 236 -2.83 -8.66 -6.89
CA ALA A 236 -3.53 -7.40 -6.68
C ALA A 236 -4.94 -7.60 -6.07
N LEU A 237 -5.60 -8.71 -6.34
CA LEU A 237 -6.90 -9.06 -5.75
C LEU A 237 -6.85 -9.32 -4.24
N SER A 238 -5.67 -9.38 -3.62
CA SER A 238 -5.47 -9.54 -2.17
C SER A 238 -6.18 -10.74 -1.57
N VAL A 239 -6.30 -11.83 -2.33
CA VAL A 239 -6.92 -13.07 -1.85
C VAL A 239 -6.05 -13.67 -0.75
N ARG A 240 -6.65 -13.95 0.40
CA ARG A 240 -5.90 -14.46 1.55
C ARG A 240 -5.15 -15.75 1.19
N HIS A 241 -3.90 -15.85 1.57
CA HIS A 241 -2.96 -16.93 1.27
C HIS A 241 -2.49 -17.01 -0.20
N VAL A 242 -3.06 -16.28 -1.13
CA VAL A 242 -2.60 -16.22 -2.52
C VAL A 242 -1.51 -15.16 -2.65
N GLY A 243 -0.28 -15.53 -2.31
CA GLY A 243 0.90 -14.69 -2.52
C GLY A 243 1.51 -14.88 -3.92
N PRO A 244 2.61 -14.17 -4.26
CA PRO A 244 3.22 -14.21 -5.59
C PRO A 244 3.55 -15.62 -6.10
N THR A 245 4.02 -16.52 -5.23
CA THR A 245 4.36 -17.90 -5.61
C THR A 245 3.13 -18.68 -6.03
N ALA A 246 2.07 -18.67 -5.21
CA ALA A 246 0.81 -19.34 -5.53
C ALA A 246 0.13 -18.72 -6.76
N ALA A 247 0.14 -17.38 -6.85
CA ALA A 247 -0.43 -16.66 -7.99
C ALA A 247 0.23 -17.05 -9.33
N ARG A 248 1.58 -17.19 -9.35
CA ARG A 248 2.31 -17.66 -10.54
C ARG A 248 1.95 -19.09 -10.90
N ALA A 249 1.92 -19.99 -9.91
CA ALA A 249 1.57 -21.40 -10.16
C ALA A 249 0.15 -21.52 -10.72
N LEU A 250 -0.82 -20.78 -10.15
CA LEU A 250 -2.19 -20.74 -10.64
C LEU A 250 -2.29 -20.16 -12.05
N ALA A 251 -1.63 -19.02 -12.32
CA ALA A 251 -1.62 -18.39 -13.64
C ALA A 251 -0.99 -19.31 -14.71
N ALA A 252 0.12 -19.99 -14.40
CA ALA A 252 0.77 -20.91 -15.31
C ALA A 252 -0.12 -22.13 -15.63
N ARG A 253 -0.84 -22.68 -14.64
CA ARG A 253 -1.69 -23.85 -14.81
C ARG A 253 -2.99 -23.55 -15.55
N PHE A 254 -3.70 -22.49 -15.15
CA PHE A 254 -5.04 -22.18 -15.66
C PHE A 254 -5.03 -21.19 -16.83
N ARG A 255 -4.00 -20.37 -16.97
CA ARG A 255 -3.75 -19.43 -18.05
C ARG A 255 -4.83 -18.35 -18.26
N SER A 256 -6.00 -18.47 -17.63
CA SER A 256 -7.05 -17.46 -17.67
C SER A 256 -7.77 -17.35 -16.35
N LEU A 257 -8.26 -16.14 -16.07
CA LEU A 257 -9.09 -15.88 -14.90
C LEU A 257 -10.41 -16.66 -14.95
N GLU A 258 -10.98 -16.83 -16.16
CA GLU A 258 -12.19 -17.62 -16.38
C GLU A 258 -11.98 -19.07 -15.98
N ALA A 259 -10.93 -19.74 -16.50
CA ALA A 259 -10.61 -21.13 -16.15
C ALA A 259 -10.34 -21.27 -14.64
N LEU A 260 -9.62 -20.32 -14.05
CA LEU A 260 -9.36 -20.28 -12.62
C LEU A 260 -10.64 -20.10 -11.79
N CYS A 261 -11.61 -19.34 -12.29
CA CYS A 261 -12.92 -19.18 -11.65
C CYS A 261 -13.83 -20.40 -11.83
N GLN A 262 -13.62 -21.25 -12.80
CA GLN A 262 -14.39 -22.49 -13.01
C GLN A 262 -13.82 -23.70 -12.23
N ALA A 263 -12.52 -23.69 -11.93
CA ALA A 263 -11.83 -24.77 -11.26
C ALA A 263 -12.37 -25.02 -9.84
N ASP A 264 -12.51 -26.29 -9.45
CA ASP A 264 -12.91 -26.66 -8.10
C ASP A 264 -11.71 -26.71 -7.11
N VAL A 265 -11.99 -26.95 -5.81
CA VAL A 265 -10.94 -27.00 -4.77
C VAL A 265 -9.92 -28.09 -5.05
N SER A 266 -10.33 -29.24 -5.59
CA SER A 266 -9.44 -30.37 -5.87
C SER A 266 -8.48 -30.03 -7.01
N GLU A 267 -8.98 -29.49 -8.11
CA GLU A 267 -8.19 -29.06 -9.26
C GLU A 267 -7.18 -27.97 -8.89
N LEU A 268 -7.60 -27.02 -8.05
CA LEU A 268 -6.72 -25.96 -7.55
C LEU A 268 -5.62 -26.52 -6.63
N ALA A 269 -5.95 -27.49 -5.77
CA ALA A 269 -5.01 -28.08 -4.81
C ALA A 269 -3.98 -29.04 -5.46
N GLU A 270 -4.22 -29.51 -6.70
CA GLU A 270 -3.27 -30.29 -7.49
C GLU A 270 -2.10 -29.45 -8.02
N VAL A 271 -2.23 -28.12 -8.02
CA VAL A 271 -1.18 -27.21 -8.48
C VAL A 271 -0.03 -27.20 -7.48
N ASP A 272 1.19 -27.47 -7.94
CA ASP A 272 2.37 -27.45 -7.07
C ASP A 272 2.53 -26.09 -6.38
N GLY A 273 2.71 -26.11 -5.06
CA GLY A 273 2.75 -24.90 -4.22
C GLY A 273 1.39 -24.31 -3.86
N VAL A 274 0.28 -24.94 -4.27
CA VAL A 274 -1.09 -24.53 -3.93
C VAL A 274 -1.74 -25.64 -3.11
N GLY A 275 -1.70 -25.52 -1.79
CA GLY A 275 -2.38 -26.47 -0.90
C GLY A 275 -3.87 -26.18 -0.74
N ALA A 276 -4.60 -27.10 -0.08
CA ALA A 276 -6.04 -27.00 0.17
C ALA A 276 -6.47 -25.64 0.77
N THR A 277 -5.69 -25.09 1.70
CA THR A 277 -5.97 -23.79 2.33
C THR A 277 -6.01 -22.63 1.31
N ILE A 278 -5.11 -22.62 0.32
CA ILE A 278 -5.06 -21.63 -0.74
C ILE A 278 -6.24 -21.82 -1.69
N ALA A 279 -6.47 -23.04 -2.11
CA ALA A 279 -7.58 -23.42 -2.99
C ALA A 279 -8.95 -23.02 -2.40
N GLU A 280 -9.21 -23.37 -1.15
CA GLU A 280 -10.42 -22.96 -0.44
C GLU A 280 -10.53 -21.45 -0.26
N SER A 281 -9.42 -20.74 -0.05
CA SER A 281 -9.44 -19.28 0.07
C SER A 281 -9.83 -18.61 -1.23
N TRP A 282 -9.35 -19.13 -2.37
CA TRP A 282 -9.74 -18.64 -3.69
C TRP A 282 -11.23 -18.89 -3.96
N VAL A 283 -11.70 -20.11 -3.73
CA VAL A 283 -13.11 -20.47 -3.97
C VAL A 283 -14.04 -19.61 -3.12
N ARG A 284 -13.78 -19.48 -1.81
CA ARG A 284 -14.58 -18.60 -0.94
C ARG A 284 -14.56 -17.14 -1.38
N TRP A 285 -13.40 -16.66 -1.85
CA TRP A 285 -13.25 -15.28 -2.30
C TRP A 285 -14.12 -15.01 -3.55
N ARG A 286 -14.06 -15.87 -4.55
CA ARG A 286 -14.83 -15.70 -5.80
C ARG A 286 -16.35 -15.87 -5.64
N GLU A 287 -16.82 -16.50 -4.56
CA GLU A 287 -18.25 -16.65 -4.27
C GLU A 287 -18.89 -15.36 -3.76
N VAL A 288 -18.11 -14.40 -3.33
CA VAL A 288 -18.59 -13.11 -2.81
C VAL A 288 -18.97 -12.18 -3.96
N ASP A 289 -20.19 -11.64 -3.94
CA ASP A 289 -20.76 -10.83 -5.05
C ASP A 289 -19.89 -9.64 -5.43
N TRP A 290 -19.42 -8.85 -4.47
CA TRP A 290 -18.64 -7.68 -4.76
C TRP A 290 -17.20 -8.01 -5.25
N HIS A 291 -16.67 -9.19 -4.98
CA HIS A 291 -15.44 -9.66 -5.59
C HIS A 291 -15.65 -10.03 -7.07
N ARG A 292 -16.79 -10.64 -7.40
CA ARG A 292 -17.15 -10.88 -8.80
C ARG A 292 -17.36 -9.58 -9.57
N GLU A 293 -17.90 -8.55 -8.91
CA GLU A 293 -18.01 -7.22 -9.48
C GLU A 293 -16.65 -6.63 -9.82
N ILE A 294 -15.63 -6.78 -8.95
CA ILE A 294 -14.25 -6.36 -9.23
C ILE A 294 -13.75 -7.02 -10.51
N LEU A 295 -13.85 -8.36 -10.61
CA LEU A 295 -13.37 -9.10 -11.78
C LEU A 295 -14.05 -8.64 -13.06
N SER A 296 -15.37 -8.54 -13.06
CA SER A 296 -16.16 -8.10 -14.22
C SER A 296 -15.84 -6.68 -14.64
N ARG A 297 -15.66 -5.75 -13.69
CA ARG A 297 -15.33 -4.36 -13.99
C ARG A 297 -13.91 -4.22 -14.52
N TRP A 298 -12.94 -4.94 -13.93
CA TRP A 298 -11.56 -4.91 -14.41
C TRP A 298 -11.44 -5.49 -15.81
N GLU A 299 -12.14 -6.57 -16.11
CA GLU A 299 -12.21 -7.14 -17.45
C GLU A 299 -12.82 -6.15 -18.47
N ALA A 300 -13.95 -5.51 -18.11
CA ALA A 300 -14.60 -4.49 -18.92
C ALA A 300 -13.71 -3.26 -19.15
N ALA A 301 -12.86 -2.90 -18.17
CA ALA A 301 -11.86 -1.85 -18.28
C ALA A 301 -10.62 -2.27 -19.11
N GLY A 302 -10.56 -3.50 -19.61
CA GLY A 302 -9.48 -4.02 -20.44
C GLY A 302 -8.26 -4.55 -19.65
N VAL A 303 -8.45 -4.90 -18.37
CA VAL A 303 -7.41 -5.60 -17.61
C VAL A 303 -7.23 -7.01 -18.17
N ARG A 304 -5.99 -7.42 -18.34
CA ARG A 304 -5.64 -8.74 -18.89
C ARG A 304 -6.15 -9.85 -17.99
N THR A 305 -7.07 -10.65 -18.52
CA THR A 305 -7.65 -11.81 -17.83
C THR A 305 -7.11 -13.15 -18.35
N GLN A 306 -6.24 -13.10 -19.37
CA GLN A 306 -5.65 -14.28 -19.98
C GLN A 306 -4.16 -14.07 -20.22
N GLU A 307 -3.37 -15.12 -20.03
CA GLU A 307 -1.98 -15.13 -20.49
C GLU A 307 -1.95 -15.26 -22.02
N GLU A 308 -1.12 -14.45 -22.65
CA GLU A 308 -0.92 -14.58 -24.09
C GLU A 308 -0.35 -15.96 -24.41
N THR A 309 -0.94 -16.64 -25.36
CA THR A 309 -0.33 -17.78 -26.02
C THR A 309 0.79 -17.27 -26.91
N SER A 310 1.89 -16.84 -26.31
CA SER A 310 3.08 -16.57 -27.10
C SER A 310 3.70 -17.93 -27.43
N ASP A 311 3.53 -18.35 -28.68
CA ASP A 311 4.29 -19.47 -29.27
C ASP A 311 5.81 -19.19 -29.33
N GLN A 312 6.28 -18.09 -28.66
CA GLN A 312 7.66 -17.63 -28.75
C GLN A 312 8.23 -16.95 -27.50
N GLN A 313 7.56 -16.93 -26.34
CA GLN A 313 8.34 -16.74 -25.11
C GLN A 313 8.77 -18.13 -24.66
N GLU A 314 9.93 -18.55 -25.14
CA GLU A 314 10.73 -19.58 -24.48
C GLU A 314 10.77 -19.21 -23.00
N GLU A 315 10.19 -20.07 -22.14
CA GLU A 315 10.45 -19.94 -20.71
C GLU A 315 11.98 -19.80 -20.59
N PRO A 316 12.47 -18.74 -19.90
CA PRO A 316 13.92 -18.60 -19.80
C PRO A 316 14.47 -19.90 -19.26
N ALA A 317 15.44 -20.47 -20.00
CA ALA A 317 16.01 -21.76 -19.67
C ALA A 317 16.29 -21.85 -18.17
N ARG A 318 15.93 -22.95 -17.51
CA ARG A 318 16.07 -23.14 -16.05
C ARG A 318 17.55 -23.29 -15.64
N ILE A 319 18.38 -22.35 -16.11
CA ILE A 319 19.83 -22.34 -15.95
C ILE A 319 20.31 -22.17 -14.51
N LEU A 320 19.41 -21.78 -13.60
CA LEU A 320 19.70 -21.60 -12.17
C LEU A 320 19.09 -22.72 -11.30
N GLU A 321 18.62 -23.81 -11.89
CA GLU A 321 18.00 -24.89 -11.14
C GLU A 321 18.97 -25.47 -10.10
N GLY A 322 18.47 -25.69 -8.88
CA GLY A 322 19.26 -26.16 -7.74
C GLY A 322 20.13 -25.11 -7.06
N LEU A 323 20.26 -23.89 -7.60
CA LEU A 323 21.03 -22.82 -7.00
C LEU A 323 20.22 -22.01 -6.01
N THR A 324 20.84 -21.65 -4.87
CA THR A 324 20.29 -20.71 -3.89
C THR A 324 21.05 -19.41 -3.96
N ILE A 325 20.35 -18.32 -4.28
CA ILE A 325 20.94 -17.00 -4.50
C ILE A 325 20.37 -15.99 -3.49
N VAL A 326 21.23 -15.18 -2.91
CA VAL A 326 20.87 -14.10 -1.98
C VAL A 326 21.22 -12.77 -2.64
N VAL A 327 20.27 -11.84 -2.69
CA VAL A 327 20.48 -10.47 -3.15
C VAL A 327 20.47 -9.52 -1.94
N THR A 328 21.47 -8.65 -1.85
CA THR A 328 21.62 -7.67 -0.76
C THR A 328 22.18 -6.35 -1.29
N GLY A 329 21.84 -5.25 -0.61
CA GLY A 329 22.18 -3.91 -1.11
C GLY A 329 21.16 -3.40 -2.13
N SER A 330 21.49 -2.27 -2.77
CA SER A 330 20.70 -1.66 -3.85
C SER A 330 21.37 -1.91 -5.18
N LEU A 331 20.65 -2.44 -6.14
CA LEU A 331 21.07 -2.60 -7.52
C LEU A 331 20.49 -1.45 -8.35
N GLU A 332 21.14 -1.06 -9.44
CA GLU A 332 20.67 0.02 -10.32
C GLU A 332 19.55 -0.45 -11.26
N GLY A 333 19.72 -1.61 -11.89
CA GLY A 333 18.75 -2.19 -12.84
C GLY A 333 17.71 -3.11 -12.22
N PHE A 334 17.84 -3.44 -10.92
CA PHE A 334 16.92 -4.36 -10.25
C PHE A 334 16.42 -3.81 -8.92
N THR A 335 15.12 -3.94 -8.71
CA THR A 335 14.59 -3.92 -7.34
C THR A 335 14.86 -5.27 -6.66
N ARG A 336 14.75 -5.32 -5.31
CA ARG A 336 14.90 -6.61 -4.60
C ARG A 336 13.93 -7.68 -5.07
N ASP A 337 12.73 -7.26 -5.46
CA ASP A 337 11.70 -8.20 -5.88
C ASP A 337 11.86 -8.60 -7.34
N SER A 338 12.24 -7.67 -8.24
CA SER A 338 12.57 -8.04 -9.62
C SER A 338 13.81 -8.93 -9.72
N ALA A 339 14.82 -8.74 -8.87
CA ALA A 339 15.97 -9.64 -8.80
C ALA A 339 15.58 -11.04 -8.33
N LYS A 340 14.74 -11.17 -7.29
CA LYS A 340 14.21 -12.47 -6.85
C LYS A 340 13.38 -13.13 -7.95
N GLU A 341 12.55 -12.35 -8.63
CA GLU A 341 11.75 -12.82 -9.75
C GLU A 341 12.59 -13.37 -10.87
N ALA A 342 13.65 -12.67 -11.28
CA ALA A 342 14.58 -13.08 -12.31
C ALA A 342 15.26 -14.43 -11.97
N ILE A 343 15.59 -14.64 -10.68
CA ILE A 343 16.15 -15.89 -10.17
C ILE A 343 15.14 -17.04 -10.27
N VAL A 344 13.92 -16.81 -9.78
CA VAL A 344 12.85 -17.82 -9.74
C VAL A 344 12.41 -18.23 -11.13
N LEU A 345 12.27 -17.28 -12.06
CA LEU A 345 11.93 -17.54 -13.46
C LEU A 345 12.93 -18.48 -14.17
N ARG A 346 14.19 -18.49 -13.70
CA ARG A 346 15.25 -19.36 -14.23
C ARG A 346 15.46 -20.63 -13.40
N GLY A 347 14.50 -20.99 -12.54
CA GLY A 347 14.53 -22.21 -11.72
C GLY A 347 15.36 -22.12 -10.45
N GLY A 348 15.95 -20.95 -10.14
CA GLY A 348 16.75 -20.74 -8.94
C GLY A 348 15.89 -20.46 -7.69
N LYS A 349 16.48 -20.64 -6.51
CA LYS A 349 15.88 -20.29 -5.21
C LYS A 349 16.40 -18.95 -4.70
N ALA A 350 15.56 -17.93 -4.66
CA ALA A 350 15.90 -16.67 -4.00
C ALA A 350 15.74 -16.80 -2.48
N SER A 351 16.80 -16.49 -1.71
CA SER A 351 16.80 -16.59 -0.25
C SER A 351 17.00 -15.23 0.42
N GLY A 352 16.32 -15.01 1.53
CA GLY A 352 16.47 -13.80 2.36
C GLY A 352 17.68 -13.82 3.30
N SER A 353 18.33 -14.98 3.50
CA SER A 353 19.44 -15.14 4.45
C SER A 353 20.60 -15.91 3.85
N VAL A 354 21.84 -15.49 4.21
CA VAL A 354 23.08 -16.14 3.79
C VAL A 354 23.38 -17.34 4.69
N SER A 355 23.65 -18.49 4.09
CA SER A 355 24.02 -19.74 4.76
C SER A 355 25.03 -20.53 3.94
N LYS A 356 25.60 -21.62 4.48
CA LYS A 356 26.49 -22.53 3.75
C LYS A 356 25.87 -23.19 2.52
N LYS A 357 24.52 -23.13 2.40
CA LYS A 357 23.77 -23.66 1.24
C LYS A 357 23.56 -22.59 0.15
N THR A 358 24.01 -21.36 0.38
CA THR A 358 23.93 -20.27 -0.60
C THR A 358 24.98 -20.49 -1.68
N SER A 359 24.56 -20.49 -2.94
CA SER A 359 25.45 -20.68 -4.10
C SER A 359 26.12 -19.36 -4.50
N PHE A 360 25.34 -18.27 -4.55
CA PHE A 360 25.82 -16.94 -4.91
C PHE A 360 25.21 -15.88 -4.01
N VAL A 361 25.97 -14.83 -3.73
CA VAL A 361 25.49 -13.63 -3.05
C VAL A 361 25.70 -12.42 -3.97
N VAL A 362 24.62 -11.81 -4.42
CA VAL A 362 24.63 -10.61 -5.24
C VAL A 362 24.66 -9.40 -4.31
N VAL A 363 25.65 -8.55 -4.50
CA VAL A 363 25.98 -7.43 -3.62
C VAL A 363 25.91 -6.13 -4.42
N GLY A 364 24.90 -5.31 -4.12
CA GLY A 364 24.79 -3.94 -4.60
C GLY A 364 25.25 -2.92 -3.55
N ASP A 365 25.01 -1.65 -3.80
CA ASP A 365 25.38 -0.58 -2.91
C ASP A 365 24.79 -0.75 -1.49
N LYS A 366 25.59 -0.44 -0.47
CA LYS A 366 25.19 -0.50 0.96
C LYS A 366 24.71 -1.89 1.41
N ALA A 367 25.41 -2.93 1.02
CA ALA A 367 25.02 -4.33 1.22
C ALA A 367 24.94 -4.83 2.68
N GLY A 368 25.55 -4.17 3.65
CA GLY A 368 25.45 -4.46 5.09
C GLY A 368 25.97 -5.84 5.53
N SER A 369 25.44 -6.39 6.63
CA SER A 369 25.94 -7.60 7.31
C SER A 369 25.91 -8.90 6.47
N LYS A 370 25.10 -8.97 5.44
CA LYS A 370 25.00 -10.16 4.59
C LYS A 370 26.24 -10.35 3.70
N GLU A 371 26.84 -9.27 3.23
CA GLU A 371 28.11 -9.31 2.50
C GLU A 371 29.24 -9.80 3.41
N THR A 372 29.37 -9.27 4.62
CA THR A 372 30.36 -9.72 5.60
C THR A 372 30.24 -11.22 5.86
N LYS A 373 29.01 -11.69 6.09
CA LYS A 373 28.72 -13.12 6.31
C LYS A 373 29.04 -13.98 5.09
N ALA A 374 28.83 -13.49 3.88
CA ALA A 374 29.17 -14.19 2.65
C ALA A 374 30.70 -14.39 2.53
N ARG A 375 31.47 -13.34 2.85
CA ARG A 375 32.95 -13.40 2.87
C ARG A 375 33.45 -14.35 3.95
N GLU A 376 32.89 -14.33 5.15
CA GLU A 376 33.24 -15.25 6.24
C GLU A 376 32.98 -16.72 5.88
N LEU A 377 31.96 -16.98 5.11
CA LEU A 377 31.60 -18.33 4.66
C LEU A 377 32.31 -18.76 3.36
N GLY A 378 33.11 -17.87 2.75
CA GLY A 378 33.83 -18.15 1.51
C GLY A 378 32.91 -18.36 0.29
N LEU A 379 31.75 -17.72 0.29
CA LEU A 379 30.76 -17.84 -0.79
C LEU A 379 31.13 -16.98 -2.00
N ALA A 380 30.70 -17.38 -3.18
CA ALA A 380 30.85 -16.59 -4.40
C ALA A 380 30.00 -15.30 -4.30
N ILE A 381 30.66 -14.15 -4.46
CA ILE A 381 30.04 -12.81 -4.42
C ILE A 381 30.06 -12.25 -5.84
N LEU A 382 28.90 -11.78 -6.28
CA LEU A 382 28.70 -11.13 -7.58
C LEU A 382 28.28 -9.66 -7.35
N ASP A 383 28.76 -8.79 -8.21
CA ASP A 383 28.16 -7.47 -8.39
C ASP A 383 26.94 -7.55 -9.33
N GLU A 384 26.40 -6.42 -9.72
CA GLU A 384 25.22 -6.37 -10.60
C GLU A 384 25.52 -6.91 -12.00
N ASP A 385 26.69 -6.62 -12.58
CA ASP A 385 27.10 -7.13 -13.88
C ASP A 385 27.28 -8.64 -13.85
N GLY A 386 27.88 -9.17 -12.79
CA GLY A 386 27.96 -10.61 -12.55
C GLY A 386 26.60 -11.26 -12.37
N PHE A 387 25.65 -10.56 -11.76
CA PHE A 387 24.29 -11.04 -11.64
C PHE A 387 23.57 -11.10 -12.99
N VAL A 388 23.72 -10.09 -13.84
CA VAL A 388 23.19 -10.11 -15.22
C VAL A 388 23.78 -11.27 -16.00
N ALA A 389 25.10 -11.46 -15.96
CA ALA A 389 25.77 -12.58 -16.63
C ALA A 389 25.26 -13.95 -16.14
N LEU A 390 25.03 -14.09 -14.82
CA LEU A 390 24.46 -15.29 -14.22
C LEU A 390 23.03 -15.55 -14.73
N LEU A 391 22.23 -14.50 -14.88
CA LEU A 391 20.84 -14.61 -15.38
C LEU A 391 20.79 -14.95 -16.88
N GLU A 392 21.79 -14.59 -17.66
CA GLU A 392 21.83 -14.82 -19.10
C GLU A 392 22.46 -16.16 -19.47
N GLY A 393 23.56 -16.51 -18.81
CA GLY A 393 24.36 -17.68 -19.22
C GLY A 393 24.49 -18.77 -18.14
N GLY A 394 23.94 -18.58 -16.94
CA GLY A 394 24.03 -19.56 -15.85
C GLY A 394 25.38 -19.50 -15.09
N PRO A 395 25.62 -20.47 -14.15
CA PRO A 395 26.75 -20.42 -13.23
C PRO A 395 28.14 -20.51 -13.91
N GLN A 396 28.20 -20.99 -15.12
CA GLN A 396 29.48 -21.08 -15.88
C GLN A 396 30.00 -19.73 -16.37
N THR A 397 29.18 -18.69 -16.39
CA THR A 397 29.58 -17.34 -16.84
C THR A 397 30.19 -16.50 -15.72
N VAL A 398 30.09 -16.95 -14.48
CA VAL A 398 30.49 -16.19 -13.27
C VAL A 398 31.43 -16.96 -12.34
N SER A 399 32.12 -17.98 -12.85
CA SER A 399 33.11 -18.79 -12.12
C SER A 399 34.48 -18.16 -12.05
#